data_7f03262f89a5d42b277659e364b59b0d
#
_entry.id   7f03262f89a5d42b277659e364b59b0d
#
_cell.length_a   1.000
_cell.length_b   1.000
_cell.length_c   1.000
_cell.angle_alpha   90.00
_cell.angle_beta   90.00
_cell.angle_gamma   90.00
#
_symmetry.space_group_name_H-M   'P 1'
#
loop_
_entity.id
_entity.type
_entity.pdbx_description
1 polymer ?
#
loop_
_entity_poly.entity_id
_entity_poly.type
_entity_poly.pdbx_seq_one_letter_code
_entity_poly.pdbx_strand_id
1 'polypeptide(L)'
;MAAVGTVAAQFWYVAHRPLPSFLDLDPDGVFGPDSAPEVRLALLGDSTVTGPGLESCDDLWSRQLVRRLAGDLRIRLVSVAAGGSRVRDVLVGQVPAAQQLRPDVAVVSVGANDATHGTRLRRFEADLNAVVEAFGEAGTDVVLTGIGDLGNIPRLAYPLKALASRRSAAFDRAHARVAARHDHAVKVPIAELTDARFRTAEMFCADLFHPSRIGHTAWADAAYPFIADALARAAERAA
;
A
#
# COMPACT_ATOMS: atom_id res chain seq x y z
N MET A 1 13.43 -23.91 23.52
CA MET A 1 14.70 -23.31 23.04
C MET A 1 14.95 -23.58 21.56
N ALA A 2 14.74 -24.78 21.00
CA ALA A 2 14.95 -25.09 19.57
C ALA A 2 14.16 -24.21 18.61
N ALA A 3 12.86 -23.93 18.88
CA ALA A 3 12.01 -23.10 18.00
C ALA A 3 12.51 -21.64 17.86
N VAL A 4 13.05 -21.04 18.92
CA VAL A 4 13.59 -19.68 18.89
C VAL A 4 14.86 -19.61 18.03
N GLY A 5 15.74 -20.62 18.15
CA GLY A 5 16.92 -20.72 17.30
C GLY A 5 16.59 -20.89 15.83
N THR A 6 15.58 -21.68 15.50
CA THR A 6 15.12 -21.86 14.12
C THR A 6 14.55 -20.56 13.51
N VAL A 7 13.73 -19.81 14.26
CA VAL A 7 13.22 -18.50 13.81
C VAL A 7 14.35 -17.51 13.57
N ALA A 8 15.29 -17.42 14.49
CA ALA A 8 16.44 -16.54 14.36
C ALA A 8 17.31 -16.89 13.14
N ALA A 9 17.55 -18.18 12.91
CA ALA A 9 18.32 -18.64 11.75
C ALA A 9 17.59 -18.38 10.42
N GLN A 10 16.27 -18.59 10.37
CA GLN A 10 15.46 -18.27 9.19
C GLN A 10 15.42 -16.77 8.93
N PHE A 11 15.23 -15.96 9.98
CA PHE A 11 15.28 -14.49 9.85
C PHE A 11 16.63 -14.03 9.32
N TRP A 12 17.73 -14.55 9.89
CA TRP A 12 19.06 -14.25 9.41
C TRP A 12 19.26 -14.64 7.94
N TYR A 13 18.82 -15.85 7.56
CA TYR A 13 18.91 -16.33 6.18
C TYR A 13 18.13 -15.45 5.20
N VAL A 14 16.89 -15.09 5.53
CA VAL A 14 16.05 -14.23 4.68
C VAL A 14 16.61 -12.82 4.58
N ALA A 15 17.12 -12.26 5.70
CA ALA A 15 17.67 -10.92 5.75
C ALA A 15 19.00 -10.80 4.99
N HIS A 16 19.81 -11.89 4.95
CA HIS A 16 21.11 -11.88 4.28
C HIS A 16 21.12 -12.49 2.89
N ARG A 17 19.98 -13.04 2.45
CA ARG A 17 19.83 -13.43 1.05
C ARG A 17 19.57 -12.18 0.22
N PRO A 18 20.51 -11.76 -0.65
CA PRO A 18 20.35 -10.53 -1.40
C PRO A 18 19.04 -10.53 -2.19
N LEU A 19 18.30 -9.45 -2.09
CA LEU A 19 17.28 -9.12 -3.06
C LEU A 19 17.99 -8.49 -4.24
N PRO A 20 17.55 -8.76 -5.48
CA PRO A 20 17.98 -7.96 -6.61
C PRO A 20 17.73 -6.47 -6.27
N SER A 21 18.65 -5.60 -6.65
CA SER A 21 18.39 -4.16 -6.59
C SER A 21 17.42 -3.82 -7.70
N PHE A 22 16.23 -3.41 -7.33
CA PHE A 22 15.23 -2.89 -8.25
C PHE A 22 15.22 -1.37 -8.19
N LEU A 23 14.94 -0.74 -9.32
CA LEU A 23 14.60 0.68 -9.33
C LEU A 23 13.14 0.83 -8.87
N ASP A 24 12.88 1.87 -8.09
CA ASP A 24 11.53 2.30 -7.80
C ASP A 24 10.90 2.84 -9.09
N LEU A 25 9.71 2.34 -9.43
CA LEU A 25 8.94 2.83 -10.56
C LEU A 25 8.10 4.03 -10.13
N ASP A 26 8.01 5.00 -11.02
CA ASP A 26 7.20 6.20 -10.81
C ASP A 26 5.83 6.05 -11.50
N PRO A 27 4.72 6.00 -10.76
CA PRO A 27 3.38 5.90 -11.33
C PRO A 27 2.81 7.21 -11.84
N ASP A 28 3.48 8.34 -11.68
CA ASP A 28 2.95 9.67 -11.97
C ASP A 28 2.37 9.80 -13.39
N GLY A 29 1.34 10.61 -13.50
CA GLY A 29 0.69 10.88 -14.77
C GLY A 29 -0.68 11.52 -14.66
N VAL A 30 -1.20 11.92 -15.82
CA VAL A 30 -2.57 12.41 -15.95
C VAL A 30 -3.35 11.46 -16.85
N PHE A 31 -4.51 11.03 -16.38
CA PHE A 31 -5.35 10.01 -17.01
C PHE A 31 -6.76 10.56 -17.19
N GLY A 32 -7.36 10.30 -18.34
CA GLY A 32 -8.71 10.75 -18.68
C GLY A 32 -8.73 11.97 -19.62
N PRO A 33 -9.93 12.32 -20.13
CA PRO A 33 -10.06 13.37 -21.11
C PRO A 33 -9.84 14.77 -20.50
N ASP A 34 -9.29 15.68 -21.28
CA ASP A 34 -9.02 17.07 -20.85
C ASP A 34 -10.28 17.84 -20.44
N SER A 35 -11.43 17.43 -20.97
CA SER A 35 -12.73 18.04 -20.67
C SER A 35 -13.40 17.55 -19.38
N ALA A 36 -12.87 16.48 -18.77
CA ALA A 36 -13.44 15.94 -17.54
C ALA A 36 -12.98 16.71 -16.30
N PRO A 37 -13.75 16.69 -15.20
CA PRO A 37 -13.34 17.26 -13.92
C PRO A 37 -12.02 16.65 -13.45
N GLU A 38 -11.04 17.50 -13.09
CA GLU A 38 -9.76 17.01 -12.57
C GLU A 38 -9.86 16.71 -11.08
N VAL A 39 -9.39 15.52 -10.69
CA VAL A 39 -9.22 15.08 -9.30
C VAL A 39 -7.75 14.71 -9.08
N ARG A 40 -7.18 15.19 -7.98
CA ARG A 40 -5.79 14.96 -7.61
C ARG A 40 -5.69 13.80 -6.64
N LEU A 41 -5.00 12.74 -7.07
CA LEU A 41 -4.78 11.52 -6.30
C LEU A 41 -3.31 11.42 -5.90
N ALA A 42 -3.02 11.51 -4.60
CA ALA A 42 -1.68 11.30 -4.07
C ALA A 42 -1.50 9.85 -3.61
N LEU A 43 -0.35 9.26 -3.95
CA LEU A 43 0.06 7.94 -3.44
C LEU A 43 1.19 8.10 -2.43
N LEU A 44 1.00 7.52 -1.26
CA LEU A 44 1.99 7.42 -0.19
C LEU A 44 2.22 5.95 0.15
N GLY A 45 3.42 5.62 0.55
CA GLY A 45 3.69 4.27 1.03
C GLY A 45 5.10 3.77 0.77
N ASP A 46 5.17 2.48 0.54
CA ASP A 46 6.42 1.73 0.41
C ASP A 46 6.58 1.05 -0.95
N SER A 47 7.31 -0.05 -1.00
CA SER A 47 7.54 -0.84 -2.21
C SER A 47 6.25 -1.38 -2.85
N THR A 48 5.14 -1.42 -2.13
CA THR A 48 3.84 -1.80 -2.71
C THR A 48 3.33 -0.77 -3.73
N VAL A 49 3.78 0.48 -3.62
CA VAL A 49 3.47 1.55 -4.58
C VAL A 49 4.52 1.62 -5.69
N THR A 50 5.81 1.47 -5.34
CA THR A 50 6.92 1.65 -6.29
C THR A 50 7.24 0.39 -7.13
N GLY A 51 6.64 -0.76 -6.80
CA GLY A 51 6.62 -1.98 -7.61
C GLY A 51 7.97 -2.60 -7.96
N PRO A 52 8.86 -2.87 -6.98
CA PRO A 52 10.14 -3.52 -7.28
C PRO A 52 9.94 -4.86 -7.99
N GLY A 53 10.70 -5.08 -9.06
CA GLY A 53 10.64 -6.30 -9.86
C GLY A 53 9.63 -6.28 -11.00
N LEU A 54 8.84 -5.22 -11.15
CA LEU A 54 8.06 -4.97 -12.35
C LEU A 54 8.92 -4.34 -13.44
N GLU A 55 8.58 -4.59 -14.69
CA GLU A 55 9.31 -4.08 -15.87
C GLU A 55 8.75 -2.75 -16.37
N SER A 56 7.50 -2.45 -16.04
CA SER A 56 6.79 -1.26 -16.53
C SER A 56 5.97 -0.59 -15.43
N CYS A 57 5.94 0.75 -15.44
CA CYS A 57 5.02 1.52 -14.61
C CYS A 57 3.56 1.15 -14.85
N ASP A 58 3.23 0.70 -16.07
CA ASP A 58 1.87 0.31 -16.44
C ASP A 58 1.39 -0.96 -15.74
N ASP A 59 2.31 -1.75 -15.20
CA ASP A 59 2.02 -2.94 -14.40
C ASP A 59 1.74 -2.63 -12.93
N LEU A 60 2.01 -1.39 -12.47
CA LEU A 60 1.66 -0.94 -11.13
C LEU A 60 0.15 -0.97 -10.92
N TRP A 61 -0.28 -1.49 -9.77
CA TRP A 61 -1.71 -1.57 -9.42
C TRP A 61 -2.41 -0.21 -9.49
N SER A 62 -1.73 0.85 -9.10
CA SER A 62 -2.25 2.22 -9.13
C SER A 62 -2.51 2.70 -10.56
N ARG A 63 -1.58 2.46 -11.50
CA ARG A 63 -1.78 2.83 -12.91
C ARG A 63 -2.84 1.98 -13.60
N GLN A 64 -2.87 0.67 -13.32
CA GLN A 64 -3.95 -0.22 -13.81
C GLN A 64 -5.33 0.29 -13.33
N LEU A 65 -5.41 0.72 -12.08
CA LEU A 65 -6.64 1.20 -11.46
C LEU A 65 -7.07 2.55 -12.07
N VAL A 66 -6.19 3.57 -12.09
CA VAL A 66 -6.57 4.90 -12.58
C VAL A 66 -6.93 4.89 -14.07
N ARG A 67 -6.32 4.02 -14.89
CA ARG A 67 -6.72 3.85 -16.29
C ARG A 67 -8.15 3.33 -16.45
N ARG A 68 -8.60 2.50 -15.54
CA ARG A 68 -9.99 1.98 -15.53
C ARG A 68 -10.98 3.03 -15.04
N LEU A 69 -10.54 3.96 -14.17
CA LEU A 69 -11.35 5.03 -13.61
C LEU A 69 -11.39 6.30 -14.47
N ALA A 70 -10.47 6.43 -15.41
CA ALA A 70 -10.26 7.62 -16.22
C ALA A 70 -11.29 7.82 -17.35
N GLY A 71 -12.48 7.21 -17.27
CA GLY A 71 -13.56 7.41 -18.25
C GLY A 71 -14.25 8.77 -18.12
N ASP A 72 -14.71 9.06 -16.91
CA ASP A 72 -15.52 10.25 -16.59
C ASP A 72 -14.75 11.29 -15.75
N LEU A 73 -13.51 10.98 -15.34
CA LEU A 73 -12.66 11.84 -14.53
C LEU A 73 -11.31 12.05 -15.21
N ARG A 74 -10.75 13.23 -15.01
CA ARG A 74 -9.34 13.53 -15.27
C ARG A 74 -8.56 13.32 -13.96
N ILE A 75 -7.81 12.23 -13.85
CA ILE A 75 -7.10 11.88 -12.62
C ILE A 75 -5.64 12.31 -12.75
N ARG A 76 -5.20 13.27 -11.92
CA ARG A 76 -3.80 13.59 -11.74
C ARG A 76 -3.23 12.73 -10.62
N LEU A 77 -2.49 11.70 -11.00
CA LEU A 77 -1.82 10.78 -10.09
C LEU A 77 -0.41 11.28 -9.81
N VAL A 78 -0.08 11.44 -8.53
CA VAL A 78 1.28 11.80 -8.08
C VAL A 78 1.67 10.92 -6.90
N SER A 79 2.88 10.38 -6.95
CA SER A 79 3.44 9.52 -5.90
C SER A 79 4.56 10.23 -5.14
N VAL A 80 4.52 10.12 -3.83
CA VAL A 80 5.62 10.49 -2.93
C VAL A 80 6.12 9.26 -2.15
N ALA A 81 5.70 8.07 -2.59
CA ALA A 81 6.10 6.81 -1.97
C ALA A 81 7.59 6.52 -2.21
N ALA A 82 8.20 5.79 -1.27
CA ALA A 82 9.58 5.33 -1.38
C ALA A 82 9.71 3.90 -0.87
N GLY A 83 10.40 3.06 -1.62
CA GLY A 83 10.65 1.66 -1.25
C GLY A 83 11.23 1.53 0.16
N GLY A 84 10.78 0.54 0.93
CA GLY A 84 11.26 0.30 2.28
C GLY A 84 10.68 1.20 3.39
N SER A 85 9.87 2.21 3.06
CA SER A 85 9.28 3.13 4.03
C SER A 85 8.45 2.40 5.09
N ARG A 86 8.52 2.90 6.32
CA ARG A 86 7.61 2.57 7.43
C ARG A 86 6.62 3.70 7.63
N VAL A 87 5.58 3.45 8.41
CA VAL A 87 4.55 4.48 8.68
C VAL A 87 5.15 5.78 9.23
N ARG A 88 6.23 5.70 10.00
CA ARG A 88 6.93 6.89 10.52
C ARG A 88 7.57 7.71 9.40
N ASP A 89 8.14 7.06 8.40
CA ASP A 89 8.75 7.73 7.23
C ASP A 89 7.67 8.39 6.38
N VAL A 90 6.51 7.72 6.23
CA VAL A 90 5.32 8.31 5.60
C VAL A 90 4.89 9.57 6.34
N LEU A 91 4.73 9.51 7.67
CA LEU A 91 4.28 10.63 8.48
C LEU A 91 5.21 11.85 8.38
N VAL A 92 6.53 11.64 8.48
CA VAL A 92 7.48 12.78 8.59
C VAL A 92 7.98 13.29 7.25
N GLY A 93 7.98 12.46 6.21
CA GLY A 93 8.52 12.81 4.89
C GLY A 93 7.46 12.92 3.80
N GLN A 94 6.62 11.89 3.68
CA GLN A 94 5.69 11.81 2.55
C GLN A 94 4.42 12.66 2.77
N VAL A 95 3.88 12.73 3.99
CA VAL A 95 2.70 13.56 4.29
C VAL A 95 2.93 15.03 3.95
N PRO A 96 4.01 15.71 4.43
CA PRO A 96 4.27 17.09 4.07
C PRO A 96 4.45 17.31 2.56
N ALA A 97 5.10 16.36 1.86
CA ALA A 97 5.27 16.43 0.41
C ALA A 97 3.93 16.29 -0.33
N ALA A 98 3.09 15.32 0.08
CA ALA A 98 1.78 15.11 -0.51
C ALA A 98 0.84 16.30 -0.27
N GLN A 99 0.86 16.91 0.92
CA GLN A 99 0.03 18.09 1.22
C GLN A 99 0.33 19.29 0.32
N GLN A 100 1.59 19.46 -0.14
CA GLN A 100 1.94 20.51 -1.11
C GLN A 100 1.22 20.33 -2.46
N LEU A 101 0.86 19.09 -2.80
CA LEU A 101 0.11 18.77 -4.01
C LEU A 101 -1.39 19.09 -3.88
N ARG A 102 -1.87 19.36 -2.65
CA ARG A 102 -3.29 19.57 -2.31
C ARG A 102 -4.17 18.45 -2.87
N PRO A 103 -3.93 17.19 -2.49
CA PRO A 103 -4.69 16.07 -3.05
C PRO A 103 -6.14 16.12 -2.59
N ASP A 104 -7.03 15.71 -3.48
CA ASP A 104 -8.45 15.51 -3.15
C ASP A 104 -8.65 14.14 -2.49
N VAL A 105 -7.81 13.17 -2.88
CA VAL A 105 -7.73 11.83 -2.30
C VAL A 105 -6.28 11.44 -2.04
N ALA A 106 -5.97 10.91 -0.87
CA ALA A 106 -4.68 10.32 -0.51
C ALA A 106 -4.83 8.81 -0.31
N VAL A 107 -4.07 8.01 -1.07
CA VAL A 107 -4.00 6.56 -0.88
C VAL A 107 -2.72 6.22 -0.15
N VAL A 108 -2.84 5.55 1.00
CA VAL A 108 -1.72 5.18 1.86
C VAL A 108 -1.55 3.67 1.90
N SER A 109 -0.44 3.19 1.33
CA SER A 109 -0.08 1.78 1.24
C SER A 109 1.21 1.50 1.99
N VAL A 110 1.12 1.20 3.29
CA VAL A 110 2.27 1.06 4.20
C VAL A 110 1.97 0.04 5.30
N GLY A 111 3.01 -0.51 5.91
CA GLY A 111 2.89 -1.35 7.10
C GLY A 111 3.57 -2.71 6.98
N ALA A 112 3.87 -3.20 5.77
CA ALA A 112 4.61 -4.44 5.57
C ALA A 112 6.01 -4.35 6.19
N ASN A 113 6.72 -3.23 5.99
CA ASN A 113 8.01 -2.98 6.60
C ASN A 113 7.92 -2.83 8.12
N ASP A 114 6.87 -2.21 8.63
CA ASP A 114 6.61 -2.12 10.08
C ASP A 114 6.43 -3.51 10.69
N ALA A 115 5.63 -4.36 10.04
CA ALA A 115 5.37 -5.72 10.49
C ALA A 115 6.62 -6.60 10.48
N THR A 116 7.53 -6.42 9.52
CA THR A 116 8.74 -7.24 9.37
C THR A 116 9.94 -6.71 10.15
N HIS A 117 10.05 -5.42 10.38
CA HIS A 117 11.21 -4.78 11.03
C HIS A 117 10.97 -4.41 12.51
N GLY A 118 10.00 -5.02 13.16
CA GLY A 118 9.86 -4.94 14.62
C GLY A 118 9.21 -3.67 15.16
N THR A 119 8.57 -2.84 14.34
CA THR A 119 7.77 -1.71 14.83
C THR A 119 6.73 -2.22 15.85
N ARG A 120 6.60 -1.53 16.99
CA ARG A 120 5.57 -1.85 17.98
C ARG A 120 4.20 -1.47 17.45
N LEU A 121 3.23 -2.38 17.53
CA LEU A 121 1.88 -2.18 16.98
C LEU A 121 1.24 -0.87 17.45
N ARG A 122 1.36 -0.54 18.75
CA ARG A 122 0.83 0.72 19.31
C ARG A 122 1.45 1.96 18.66
N ARG A 123 2.75 1.90 18.35
CA ARG A 123 3.45 3.02 17.70
C ARG A 123 2.99 3.15 16.27
N PHE A 124 2.90 2.04 15.55
CA PHE A 124 2.36 2.01 14.19
C PHE A 124 0.95 2.62 14.13
N GLU A 125 0.06 2.18 15.03
CA GLU A 125 -1.33 2.68 15.06
C GLU A 125 -1.39 4.18 15.37
N ALA A 126 -0.54 4.69 16.27
CA ALA A 126 -0.46 6.10 16.57
C ALA A 126 0.08 6.93 15.39
N ASP A 127 1.16 6.49 14.75
CA ASP A 127 1.74 7.19 13.61
C ASP A 127 0.78 7.13 12.38
N LEU A 128 0.09 6.02 12.15
CA LEU A 128 -0.92 5.91 11.09
C LEU A 128 -2.13 6.82 11.34
N ASN A 129 -2.58 6.90 12.61
CA ASN A 129 -3.65 7.83 12.98
C ASN A 129 -3.25 9.28 12.69
N ALA A 130 -2.02 9.67 13.04
CA ALA A 130 -1.51 11.00 12.74
C ALA A 130 -1.41 11.29 11.22
N VAL A 131 -1.10 10.27 10.40
CA VAL A 131 -1.15 10.39 8.92
C VAL A 131 -2.57 10.72 8.45
N VAL A 132 -3.57 10.00 8.96
CA VAL A 132 -4.97 10.21 8.58
C VAL A 132 -5.48 11.58 9.05
N GLU A 133 -5.18 11.96 10.29
CA GLU A 133 -5.54 13.27 10.85
C GLU A 133 -5.00 14.43 10.01
N ALA A 134 -3.72 14.36 9.62
CA ALA A 134 -3.08 15.41 8.83
C ALA A 134 -3.77 15.65 7.47
N PHE A 135 -4.34 14.63 6.85
CA PHE A 135 -5.12 14.78 5.62
C PHE A 135 -6.55 15.26 5.89
N GLY A 136 -7.17 14.84 6.99
CA GLY A 136 -8.50 15.30 7.37
C GLY A 136 -8.55 16.81 7.63
N GLU A 137 -7.52 17.36 8.27
CA GLU A 137 -7.36 18.81 8.47
C GLU A 137 -7.27 19.59 7.16
N ALA A 138 -6.77 18.94 6.09
CA ALA A 138 -6.70 19.50 4.75
C ALA A 138 -7.96 19.26 3.88
N GLY A 139 -8.95 18.55 4.40
CA GLY A 139 -10.17 18.19 3.65
C GLY A 139 -9.98 17.10 2.61
N THR A 140 -8.92 16.31 2.71
CA THR A 140 -8.55 15.22 1.80
C THR A 140 -9.14 13.91 2.28
N ASP A 141 -9.80 13.16 1.41
CA ASP A 141 -10.24 11.78 1.70
C ASP A 141 -9.04 10.82 1.73
N VAL A 142 -9.04 9.87 2.66
CA VAL A 142 -7.95 8.90 2.84
C VAL A 142 -8.41 7.48 2.55
N VAL A 143 -7.68 6.78 1.68
CA VAL A 143 -7.87 5.35 1.45
C VAL A 143 -6.65 4.60 1.97
N LEU A 144 -6.83 3.82 3.04
CA LEU A 144 -5.80 2.93 3.59
C LEU A 144 -5.90 1.58 2.90
N THR A 145 -4.87 1.13 2.19
CA THR A 145 -4.93 -0.18 1.52
C THR A 145 -4.88 -1.35 2.50
N GLY A 146 -4.38 -1.13 3.71
CA GLY A 146 -4.04 -2.23 4.60
C GLY A 146 -2.80 -2.99 4.13
N ILE A 147 -2.58 -4.18 4.67
CA ILE A 147 -1.51 -5.09 4.25
C ILE A 147 -2.04 -6.50 4.04
N GLY A 148 -1.55 -7.17 3.01
CA GLY A 148 -1.85 -8.58 2.75
C GLY A 148 -1.24 -9.54 3.78
N ASP A 149 -1.59 -10.82 3.71
CA ASP A 149 -0.96 -11.83 4.57
C ASP A 149 0.49 -12.09 4.16
N LEU A 150 1.44 -11.52 4.92
CA LEU A 150 2.88 -11.74 4.71
C LEU A 150 3.30 -13.20 4.89
N GLY A 151 2.47 -14.05 5.51
CA GLY A 151 2.69 -15.49 5.55
C GLY A 151 2.57 -16.17 4.18
N ASN A 152 1.96 -15.52 3.19
CA ASN A 152 1.89 -16.05 1.82
C ASN A 152 3.17 -15.85 1.02
N ILE A 153 4.11 -15.03 1.48
CA ILE A 153 5.40 -14.78 0.81
C ILE A 153 6.16 -16.10 0.66
N PRO A 154 6.45 -16.57 -0.59
CA PRO A 154 7.08 -17.86 -0.82
C PRO A 154 8.48 -18.00 -0.23
N ARG A 155 9.19 -16.88 -0.06
CA ARG A 155 10.53 -16.81 0.53
C ARG A 155 10.56 -17.19 2.00
N LEU A 156 9.42 -17.19 2.70
CA LEU A 156 9.32 -17.52 4.12
C LEU A 156 9.06 -19.02 4.32
N ALA A 157 9.67 -19.59 5.38
CA ALA A 157 9.43 -20.95 5.81
C ALA A 157 8.87 -20.97 7.25
N TYR A 158 8.26 -22.12 7.66
CA TYR A 158 7.84 -22.28 9.05
C TYR A 158 9.07 -22.34 10.00
N PRO A 159 8.99 -21.74 11.19
CA PRO A 159 7.86 -21.07 11.83
C PRO A 159 7.75 -19.55 11.50
N LEU A 160 8.72 -18.96 10.77
CA LEU A 160 8.71 -17.52 10.42
C LEU A 160 7.46 -17.13 9.62
N LYS A 161 7.01 -18.01 8.72
CA LYS A 161 5.77 -17.84 7.95
C LYS A 161 4.56 -17.59 8.85
N ALA A 162 4.37 -18.43 9.89
CA ALA A 162 3.26 -18.28 10.83
C ALA A 162 3.37 -16.99 11.67
N LEU A 163 4.58 -16.58 12.02
CA LEU A 163 4.82 -15.32 12.74
C LEU A 163 4.48 -14.12 11.86
N ALA A 164 4.92 -14.12 10.60
CA ALA A 164 4.64 -13.08 9.62
C ALA A 164 3.13 -12.92 9.40
N SER A 165 2.39 -14.02 9.21
CA SER A 165 0.94 -14.02 9.07
C SER A 165 0.23 -13.40 10.30
N ARG A 166 0.63 -13.80 11.52
CA ARG A 166 0.04 -13.22 12.74
C ARG A 166 0.33 -11.74 12.88
N ARG A 167 1.54 -11.31 12.53
CA ARG A 167 1.93 -9.91 12.61
C ARG A 167 1.19 -9.08 11.57
N SER A 168 1.18 -9.51 10.29
CA SER A 168 0.46 -8.78 9.24
C SER A 168 -1.03 -8.62 9.58
N ALA A 169 -1.69 -9.66 10.05
CA ALA A 169 -3.08 -9.58 10.50
C ALA A 169 -3.29 -8.59 11.65
N ALA A 170 -2.34 -8.46 12.58
CA ALA A 170 -2.44 -7.48 13.67
C ALA A 170 -2.31 -6.03 13.17
N PHE A 171 -1.40 -5.78 12.23
CA PHE A 171 -1.18 -4.48 11.60
C PHE A 171 -2.35 -4.12 10.66
N ASP A 172 -2.88 -5.07 9.91
CA ASP A 172 -4.05 -4.87 9.07
C ASP A 172 -5.29 -4.49 9.89
N ARG A 173 -5.51 -5.14 11.05
CA ARG A 173 -6.57 -4.71 11.99
C ARG A 173 -6.33 -3.31 12.57
N ALA A 174 -5.08 -2.87 12.70
CA ALA A 174 -4.79 -1.50 13.11
C ALA A 174 -5.23 -0.48 12.04
N HIS A 175 -5.02 -0.77 10.76
CA HIS A 175 -5.58 0.05 9.67
C HIS A 175 -7.10 0.18 9.79
N ALA A 176 -7.80 -0.93 10.02
CA ALA A 176 -9.26 -0.91 10.18
C ALA A 176 -9.71 -0.06 11.37
N ARG A 177 -9.00 -0.18 12.52
CA ARG A 177 -9.32 0.64 13.71
C ARG A 177 -9.05 2.12 13.48
N VAL A 178 -7.97 2.46 12.78
CA VAL A 178 -7.68 3.86 12.44
C VAL A 178 -8.73 4.40 11.49
N ALA A 179 -9.01 3.71 10.38
CA ALA A 179 -10.04 4.16 9.44
C ALA A 179 -11.39 4.40 10.12
N ALA A 180 -11.80 3.50 11.03
CA ALA A 180 -13.09 3.61 11.74
C ALA A 180 -13.20 4.81 12.70
N ARG A 181 -12.12 5.55 12.95
CA ARG A 181 -12.14 6.77 13.81
C ARG A 181 -12.37 8.05 13.02
N HIS A 182 -12.34 7.98 11.70
CA HIS A 182 -12.33 9.16 10.83
C HIS A 182 -13.31 9.00 9.68
N ASP A 183 -14.30 9.88 9.57
CA ASP A 183 -15.34 9.82 8.53
C ASP A 183 -14.79 10.03 7.11
N HIS A 184 -13.63 10.69 6.98
CA HIS A 184 -12.92 10.90 5.72
C HIS A 184 -11.95 9.77 5.35
N ALA A 185 -11.92 8.68 6.12
CA ALA A 185 -11.01 7.57 5.90
C ALA A 185 -11.75 6.25 5.67
N VAL A 186 -11.26 5.45 4.73
CA VAL A 186 -11.74 4.10 4.47
C VAL A 186 -10.58 3.12 4.37
N LYS A 187 -10.79 1.88 4.83
CA LYS A 187 -9.81 0.79 4.69
C LYS A 187 -10.27 -0.19 3.61
N VAL A 188 -9.40 -0.47 2.64
CA VAL A 188 -9.56 -1.57 1.69
C VAL A 188 -9.29 -2.89 2.41
N PRO A 189 -10.19 -3.87 2.42
CA PRO A 189 -9.94 -5.19 3.03
C PRO A 189 -9.04 -6.05 2.12
N ILE A 190 -7.80 -5.57 1.86
CA ILE A 190 -6.90 -6.16 0.87
C ILE A 190 -6.55 -7.61 1.20
N ALA A 191 -6.33 -7.93 2.48
CA ALA A 191 -6.01 -9.28 2.91
C ALA A 191 -7.16 -10.23 2.59
N GLU A 192 -8.38 -9.88 2.94
CA GLU A 192 -9.58 -10.70 2.74
C GLU A 192 -9.88 -10.91 1.25
N LEU A 193 -9.71 -9.87 0.44
CA LEU A 193 -10.04 -9.90 -0.99
C LEU A 193 -8.98 -10.61 -1.85
N THR A 194 -7.72 -10.70 -1.36
CA THR A 194 -6.61 -11.22 -2.18
C THR A 194 -5.92 -12.45 -1.63
N ASP A 195 -6.13 -12.85 -0.36
CA ASP A 195 -5.42 -13.94 0.30
C ASP A 195 -5.41 -15.25 -0.49
N ALA A 196 -6.57 -15.67 -1.00
CA ALA A 196 -6.68 -16.91 -1.76
C ALA A 196 -5.81 -16.91 -3.03
N ARG A 197 -5.69 -15.75 -3.71
CA ARG A 197 -4.86 -15.57 -4.92
C ARG A 197 -3.38 -15.60 -4.56
N PHE A 198 -2.98 -14.91 -3.49
CA PHE A 198 -1.57 -14.79 -3.06
C PHE A 198 -0.97 -16.08 -2.45
N ARG A 199 -1.68 -17.20 -2.51
CA ARG A 199 -1.14 -18.52 -2.13
C ARG A 199 -0.31 -19.18 -3.22
N THR A 200 -0.28 -18.64 -4.43
CA THR A 200 0.48 -19.17 -5.56
C THR A 200 1.72 -18.33 -5.85
N ALA A 201 2.78 -18.98 -6.32
CA ALA A 201 4.06 -18.30 -6.57
C ALA A 201 3.99 -17.29 -7.71
N GLU A 202 3.08 -17.44 -8.66
CA GLU A 202 2.88 -16.53 -9.80
C GLU A 202 2.47 -15.11 -9.39
N MET A 203 1.92 -14.97 -8.19
CA MET A 203 1.56 -13.67 -7.62
C MET A 203 2.79 -12.86 -7.20
N PHE A 204 3.97 -13.45 -7.23
CA PHE A 204 5.22 -12.83 -6.80
C PHE A 204 6.23 -12.72 -7.94
N CYS A 205 7.07 -11.69 -7.90
CA CYS A 205 8.21 -11.53 -8.80
C CYS A 205 9.26 -12.64 -8.58
N ALA A 206 10.29 -12.66 -9.42
CA ALA A 206 11.38 -13.63 -9.34
C ALA A 206 12.13 -13.64 -8.01
N ASP A 207 12.04 -12.57 -7.22
CA ASP A 207 12.60 -12.49 -5.88
C ASP A 207 11.79 -13.25 -4.83
N LEU A 208 10.60 -13.75 -5.19
CA LEU A 208 9.67 -14.48 -4.33
C LEU A 208 9.21 -13.66 -3.10
N PHE A 209 9.23 -12.34 -3.23
CA PHE A 209 8.90 -11.42 -2.15
C PHE A 209 7.94 -10.31 -2.59
N HIS A 210 8.28 -9.55 -3.62
CA HIS A 210 7.44 -8.49 -4.15
C HIS A 210 6.36 -9.05 -5.09
N PRO A 211 5.17 -8.44 -5.12
CA PRO A 211 4.10 -8.86 -6.02
C PRO A 211 4.50 -8.74 -7.49
N SER A 212 4.11 -9.72 -8.29
CA SER A 212 4.23 -9.69 -9.74
C SER A 212 3.17 -8.78 -10.37
N ARG A 213 3.22 -8.60 -11.68
CA ARG A 213 2.14 -7.95 -12.44
C ARG A 213 0.76 -8.53 -12.11
N ILE A 214 0.64 -9.87 -12.00
CA ILE A 214 -0.62 -10.54 -11.64
C ILE A 214 -1.03 -10.18 -10.20
N GLY A 215 -0.06 -10.11 -9.27
CA GLY A 215 -0.29 -9.65 -7.91
C GLY A 215 -0.76 -8.20 -7.86
N HIS A 216 -0.15 -7.32 -8.65
CA HIS A 216 -0.58 -5.93 -8.78
C HIS A 216 -1.99 -5.82 -9.39
N THR A 217 -2.34 -6.66 -10.37
CA THR A 217 -3.72 -6.71 -10.90
C THR A 217 -4.72 -7.11 -9.81
N ALA A 218 -4.38 -8.10 -8.98
CA ALA A 218 -5.25 -8.49 -7.86
C ALA A 218 -5.48 -7.35 -6.85
N TRP A 219 -4.45 -6.54 -6.58
CA TRP A 219 -4.58 -5.37 -5.73
C TRP A 219 -5.39 -4.26 -6.37
N ALA A 220 -5.20 -4.01 -7.67
CA ALA A 220 -6.01 -3.06 -8.42
C ALA A 220 -7.50 -3.43 -8.37
N ASP A 221 -7.83 -4.70 -8.57
CA ASP A 221 -9.21 -5.20 -8.48
C ASP A 221 -9.82 -4.99 -7.10
N ALA A 222 -9.06 -5.31 -6.04
CA ALA A 222 -9.51 -5.18 -4.67
C ALA A 222 -9.68 -3.71 -4.23
N ALA A 223 -8.79 -2.82 -4.66
CA ALA A 223 -8.83 -1.41 -4.28
C ALA A 223 -9.83 -0.59 -5.11
N TYR A 224 -10.21 -1.08 -6.30
CA TYR A 224 -11.02 -0.36 -7.27
C TYR A 224 -12.29 0.28 -6.68
N PRO A 225 -13.22 -0.45 -6.02
CA PRO A 225 -14.45 0.16 -5.54
C PRO A 225 -14.21 1.27 -4.51
N PHE A 226 -13.23 1.10 -3.62
CA PHE A 226 -12.94 2.05 -2.55
C PHE A 226 -12.33 3.36 -3.06
N ILE A 227 -11.43 3.25 -4.04
CA ILE A 227 -10.80 4.43 -4.65
C ILE A 227 -11.78 5.11 -5.61
N ALA A 228 -12.59 4.35 -6.35
CA ALA A 228 -13.65 4.89 -7.19
C ALA A 228 -14.63 5.76 -6.39
N ASP A 229 -15.12 5.25 -5.27
CA ASP A 229 -16.03 5.97 -4.38
C ASP A 229 -15.39 7.24 -3.79
N ALA A 230 -14.11 7.18 -3.40
CA ALA A 230 -13.40 8.34 -2.88
C ALA A 230 -13.22 9.43 -3.95
N LEU A 231 -12.84 9.04 -5.17
CA LEU A 231 -12.69 9.98 -6.30
C LEU A 231 -14.03 10.59 -6.73
N ALA A 232 -15.12 9.80 -6.72
CA ALA A 232 -16.46 10.30 -7.03
C ALA A 232 -16.91 11.38 -6.02
N ARG A 233 -16.75 11.12 -4.71
CA ARG A 233 -17.03 12.11 -3.66
C ARG A 233 -16.17 13.36 -3.82
N ALA A 234 -14.89 13.21 -4.17
CA ALA A 234 -14.00 14.35 -4.39
C ALA A 234 -14.46 15.20 -5.59
N ALA A 235 -14.86 14.56 -6.69
CA ALA A 235 -15.37 15.26 -7.87
C ALA A 235 -16.69 16.00 -7.58
N GLU A 236 -17.59 15.42 -6.81
CA GLU A 236 -18.85 16.07 -6.38
C GLU A 236 -18.60 17.31 -5.52
N ARG A 237 -17.54 17.32 -4.67
CA ARG A 237 -17.19 18.49 -3.87
C ARG A 237 -16.56 19.62 -4.69
N ALA A 238 -15.99 19.30 -5.84
CA ALA A 238 -15.33 20.27 -6.73
C ALA A 238 -16.28 20.90 -7.76
N ALA A 239 -17.46 20.30 -7.97
CA ALA A 239 -18.50 20.76 -8.91
C ALA A 239 -19.40 21.83 -8.29
#